data_d6423a0e03ff4a9ae99c2435c557e8bd
#
_entry.id   d6423a0e03ff4a9ae99c2435c557e8bd
#
_cell.length_a   1.000
_cell.length_b   1.000
_cell.length_c   1.000
_cell.angle_alpha   90.00
_cell.angle_beta   90.00
_cell.angle_gamma   90.00
#
_symmetry.space_group_name_H-M   'P 1'
#
loop_
_entity.id
_entity.type
_entity.pdbx_description
1 polymer ?
#
loop_
_entity_poly.entity_id
_entity_poly.type
_entity_poly.pdbx_seq_one_letter_code
_entity_poly.pdbx_strand_id
1 'polypeptide(L)'
;MLFRSKDKDELKAALEAILFISGEAVSHFRLANTLNITSDELDELIMSLQEDLQAKHRGLALVKIAGGYRLCTKIKIAPYLEKFTQVVDKKLSQPIMETLSIIAFKQPVTKQEIEEIRGVNTDKILRRLLERDLIQEVGRKKVIGRPILYGTTSTFLQCFGLNDIKDLPELPNMSYEEREKLYQEANLFSNEDLKTD
;
A
#
# COMPACT_ATOMS: atom_id res chain seq x y z
N MET A 1 -3.77 -38.89 9.21
CA MET A 1 -2.64 -38.86 8.26
C MET A 1 -1.44 -38.28 9.00
N LEU A 2 -0.43 -39.10 9.30
CA LEU A 2 0.75 -38.70 10.08
C LEU A 2 1.61 -37.76 9.21
N PHE A 3 1.64 -36.45 9.54
CA PHE A 3 2.62 -35.57 8.98
C PHE A 3 4.00 -35.95 9.54
N ARG A 4 4.79 -36.66 8.73
CA ARG A 4 6.24 -36.79 8.92
C ARG A 4 6.84 -35.37 9.08
N SER A 5 7.94 -35.27 9.82
CA SER A 5 8.81 -34.08 9.85
C SER A 5 8.89 -33.52 8.45
N LYS A 6 8.20 -32.38 8.23
CA LYS A 6 8.13 -31.75 6.90
C LYS A 6 9.54 -31.26 6.56
N ASP A 7 10.00 -31.62 5.37
CA ASP A 7 11.26 -31.13 4.85
C ASP A 7 11.18 -29.58 4.78
N LYS A 8 12.19 -28.90 5.30
CA LYS A 8 12.25 -27.44 5.34
C LYS A 8 12.17 -26.83 3.93
N ASP A 9 12.71 -27.54 2.94
CA ASP A 9 12.64 -27.13 1.54
C ASP A 9 11.22 -27.29 0.96
N GLU A 10 10.49 -28.34 1.35
CA GLU A 10 9.09 -28.52 0.96
C GLU A 10 8.20 -27.41 1.56
N LEU A 11 8.42 -27.06 2.84
CA LEU A 11 7.69 -25.97 3.50
C LEU A 11 7.98 -24.61 2.85
N LYS A 12 9.23 -24.34 2.47
CA LYS A 12 9.61 -23.11 1.78
C LYS A 12 8.97 -23.03 0.39
N ALA A 13 8.97 -24.12 -0.36
CA ALA A 13 8.28 -24.19 -1.64
C ALA A 13 6.77 -23.99 -1.51
N ALA A 14 6.15 -24.57 -0.48
CA ALA A 14 4.73 -24.39 -0.18
C ALA A 14 4.42 -22.92 0.20
N LEU A 15 5.27 -22.28 1.01
CA LEU A 15 5.14 -20.86 1.36
C LEU A 15 5.19 -19.97 0.11
N GLU A 16 6.16 -20.18 -0.78
CA GLU A 16 6.29 -19.45 -2.05
C GLU A 16 5.03 -19.63 -2.92
N ALA A 17 4.54 -20.87 -3.05
CA ALA A 17 3.34 -21.18 -3.84
C ALA A 17 2.07 -20.53 -3.26
N ILE A 18 1.89 -20.54 -1.93
CA ILE A 18 0.76 -19.90 -1.25
C ILE A 18 0.78 -18.39 -1.51
N LEU A 19 1.93 -17.75 -1.35
CA LEU A 19 2.09 -16.32 -1.57
C LEU A 19 1.88 -15.93 -3.05
N PHE A 20 2.29 -16.79 -3.98
CA PHE A 20 2.06 -16.59 -5.40
C PHE A 20 0.57 -16.65 -5.76
N ILE A 21 -0.14 -17.69 -5.30
CA ILE A 21 -1.54 -17.89 -5.66
C ILE A 21 -2.48 -16.90 -4.97
N SER A 22 -2.11 -16.38 -3.80
CA SER A 22 -2.96 -15.43 -3.06
C SER A 22 -3.10 -14.09 -3.79
N GLY A 23 -2.05 -13.64 -4.48
CA GLY A 23 -2.04 -12.35 -5.18
C GLY A 23 -2.16 -11.12 -4.25
N GLU A 24 -2.40 -11.30 -2.97
CA GLU A 24 -2.58 -10.28 -1.95
C GLU A 24 -1.70 -10.54 -0.72
N ALA A 25 -1.64 -9.59 0.22
CA ALA A 25 -0.89 -9.79 1.45
C ALA A 25 -1.57 -10.84 2.34
N VAL A 26 -0.82 -11.87 2.76
CA VAL A 26 -1.29 -12.92 3.65
C VAL A 26 -0.72 -12.71 5.04
N SER A 27 -1.59 -12.68 6.06
CA SER A 27 -1.15 -12.45 7.44
C SER A 27 -0.25 -13.60 7.93
N HIS A 28 0.70 -13.26 8.81
CA HIS A 28 1.60 -14.21 9.43
C HIS A 28 0.84 -15.39 10.08
N PHE A 29 -0.23 -15.09 10.83
CA PHE A 29 -1.07 -16.09 11.47
C PHE A 29 -1.70 -17.07 10.45
N ARG A 30 -2.23 -16.56 9.33
CA ARG A 30 -2.81 -17.40 8.28
C ARG A 30 -1.78 -18.31 7.63
N LEU A 31 -0.57 -17.82 7.39
CA LEU A 31 0.54 -18.62 6.85
C LEU A 31 0.95 -19.73 7.80
N ALA A 32 1.19 -19.43 9.08
CA ALA A 32 1.58 -20.40 10.08
C ALA A 32 0.52 -21.52 10.21
N ASN A 33 -0.75 -21.15 10.30
CA ASN A 33 -1.84 -22.13 10.38
C ASN A 33 -1.96 -23.00 9.11
N THR A 34 -1.82 -22.38 7.93
CA THR A 34 -1.93 -23.13 6.66
C THR A 34 -0.81 -24.14 6.50
N LEU A 35 0.41 -23.77 6.89
CA LEU A 35 1.58 -24.65 6.84
C LEU A 35 1.63 -25.63 8.03
N ASN A 36 0.82 -25.39 9.06
CA ASN A 36 0.79 -26.13 10.32
C ASN A 36 2.19 -26.17 10.98
N ILE A 37 2.73 -24.99 11.21
CA ILE A 37 4.03 -24.72 11.84
C ILE A 37 3.89 -23.63 12.89
N THR A 38 4.91 -23.48 13.74
CA THR A 38 4.97 -22.42 14.75
C THR A 38 5.30 -21.06 14.13
N SER A 39 5.11 -19.99 14.89
CA SER A 39 5.49 -18.61 14.51
C SER A 39 6.97 -18.50 14.17
N ASP A 40 7.82 -19.08 15.04
CA ASP A 40 9.28 -19.02 14.89
C ASP A 40 9.75 -19.77 13.65
N GLU A 41 9.20 -20.97 13.40
CA GLU A 41 9.48 -21.74 12.18
C GLU A 41 9.08 -20.98 10.92
N LEU A 42 7.94 -20.26 10.96
CA LEU A 42 7.53 -19.42 9.83
C LEU A 42 8.49 -18.25 9.62
N ASP A 43 8.93 -17.57 10.68
CA ASP A 43 9.88 -16.48 10.58
C ASP A 43 11.21 -16.92 9.94
N GLU A 44 11.72 -18.10 10.32
CA GLU A 44 12.90 -18.68 9.68
C GLU A 44 12.67 -18.98 8.17
N LEU A 45 11.50 -19.52 7.81
CA LEU A 45 11.18 -19.78 6.40
C LEU A 45 11.05 -18.50 5.59
N ILE A 46 10.44 -17.46 6.17
CA ILE A 46 10.31 -16.14 5.55
C ILE A 46 11.69 -15.54 5.28
N MET A 47 12.59 -15.57 6.27
CA MET A 47 13.97 -15.08 6.12
C MET A 47 14.70 -15.83 5.02
N SER A 48 14.64 -17.18 5.04
CA SER A 48 15.27 -18.03 4.02
C SER A 48 14.74 -17.75 2.61
N LEU A 49 13.41 -17.57 2.45
CA LEU A 49 12.81 -17.25 1.16
C LEU A 49 13.20 -15.84 0.69
N GLN A 50 13.27 -14.87 1.62
CA GLN A 50 13.73 -13.52 1.30
C GLN A 50 15.17 -13.51 0.78
N GLU A 51 16.08 -14.27 1.42
CA GLU A 51 17.47 -14.43 0.98
C GLU A 51 17.56 -15.02 -0.43
N ASP A 52 16.83 -16.11 -0.71
CA ASP A 52 16.78 -16.73 -2.04
C ASP A 52 16.30 -15.75 -3.11
N LEU A 53 15.31 -14.93 -2.76
CA LEU A 53 14.76 -13.94 -3.69
C LEU A 53 15.65 -12.69 -3.88
N GLN A 54 16.64 -12.44 -3.00
CA GLN A 54 17.59 -11.34 -3.17
C GLN A 54 18.54 -11.54 -4.36
N ALA A 55 18.77 -12.77 -4.80
CA ALA A 55 19.67 -13.06 -5.92
C ALA A 55 19.36 -12.19 -7.15
N LYS A 56 20.43 -11.75 -7.85
CA LYS A 56 20.32 -10.79 -8.98
C LYS A 56 19.47 -11.30 -10.14
N HIS A 57 19.41 -12.61 -10.34
CA HIS A 57 18.64 -13.26 -11.41
C HIS A 57 17.15 -13.46 -11.05
N ARG A 58 16.74 -13.15 -9.82
CA ARG A 58 15.34 -13.26 -9.39
C ARG A 58 14.59 -11.95 -9.64
N GLY A 59 13.41 -12.05 -10.27
CA GLY A 59 12.56 -10.90 -10.59
C GLY A 59 11.57 -10.54 -9.48
N LEU A 60 11.37 -11.45 -8.51
CA LEU A 60 10.44 -11.29 -7.39
C LEU A 60 11.15 -10.90 -6.09
N ALA A 61 10.41 -10.31 -5.18
CA ALA A 61 10.80 -10.03 -3.80
C ALA A 61 9.65 -10.37 -2.87
N LEU A 62 9.96 -10.86 -1.67
CA LEU A 62 8.98 -11.03 -0.59
C LEU A 62 8.99 -9.76 0.27
N VAL A 63 7.85 -9.08 0.33
CA VAL A 63 7.71 -7.84 1.08
C VAL A 63 6.69 -7.99 2.21
N LYS A 64 6.94 -7.31 3.32
CA LYS A 64 5.98 -7.17 4.41
C LYS A 64 5.14 -5.93 4.13
N ILE A 65 3.83 -6.09 3.98
CA ILE A 65 2.91 -5.05 3.54
C ILE A 65 1.51 -5.28 4.10
N ALA A 66 0.81 -4.23 4.50
CA ALA A 66 -0.56 -4.29 5.02
C ALA A 66 -0.76 -5.36 6.11
N GLY A 67 0.19 -5.47 7.05
CA GLY A 67 0.17 -6.44 8.15
C GLY A 67 0.42 -7.90 7.76
N GLY A 68 0.84 -8.15 6.53
CA GLY A 68 1.11 -9.49 6.01
C GLY A 68 2.36 -9.57 5.12
N TYR A 69 2.47 -10.67 4.39
CA TYR A 69 3.54 -10.93 3.43
C TYR A 69 2.97 -11.12 2.03
N ARG A 70 3.65 -10.57 1.03
CA ARG A 70 3.26 -10.66 -0.39
C ARG A 70 4.49 -10.82 -1.28
N LEU A 71 4.37 -11.62 -2.34
CA LEU A 71 5.34 -11.62 -3.44
C LEU A 71 5.04 -10.44 -4.36
N CYS A 72 6.06 -9.62 -4.59
CA CYS A 72 5.99 -8.48 -5.50
C CYS A 72 7.12 -8.56 -6.53
N THR A 73 6.96 -7.89 -7.66
CA THR A 73 8.03 -7.73 -8.64
C THR A 73 9.05 -6.70 -8.15
N LYS A 74 10.34 -6.94 -8.42
CA LYS A 74 11.38 -5.95 -8.10
C LYS A 74 11.24 -4.72 -9.00
N ILE A 75 11.46 -3.53 -8.46
CA ILE A 75 11.35 -2.25 -9.18
C ILE A 75 12.18 -2.24 -10.47
N LYS A 76 13.40 -2.81 -10.43
CA LYS A 76 14.29 -2.90 -11.62
C LYS A 76 13.70 -3.66 -12.82
N ILE A 77 12.63 -4.44 -12.60
CA ILE A 77 11.93 -5.21 -13.65
C ILE A 77 10.75 -4.41 -14.23
N ALA A 78 10.33 -3.30 -13.59
CA ALA A 78 9.17 -2.51 -14.00
C ALA A 78 9.15 -2.16 -15.51
N PRO A 79 10.25 -1.71 -16.16
CA PRO A 79 10.20 -1.36 -17.58
C PRO A 79 9.80 -2.51 -18.50
N TYR A 80 10.09 -3.76 -18.13
CA TYR A 80 9.67 -4.94 -18.89
C TYR A 80 8.18 -5.24 -18.68
N LEU A 81 7.70 -5.05 -17.44
CA LEU A 81 6.30 -5.31 -17.08
C LEU A 81 5.36 -4.28 -17.70
N GLU A 82 5.74 -3.01 -17.71
CA GLU A 82 4.98 -1.93 -18.35
C GLU A 82 4.76 -2.22 -19.84
N LYS A 83 5.81 -2.67 -20.54
CA LYS A 83 5.70 -3.08 -21.96
C LYS A 83 4.78 -4.30 -22.14
N PHE A 84 4.83 -5.26 -21.22
CA PHE A 84 4.03 -6.48 -21.31
C PHE A 84 2.54 -6.21 -21.03
N THR A 85 2.25 -5.44 -19.99
CA THR A 85 0.88 -5.21 -19.53
C THR A 85 0.14 -4.16 -20.35
N GLN A 86 0.85 -3.30 -21.10
CA GLN A 86 0.31 -2.13 -21.81
C GLN A 86 -0.55 -1.26 -20.88
N VAL A 87 -0.35 -1.38 -19.57
CA VAL A 87 -1.09 -0.58 -18.58
C VAL A 87 -0.58 0.84 -18.68
N VAL A 88 -1.39 1.70 -19.25
CA VAL A 88 -1.21 3.14 -19.08
C VAL A 88 -1.44 3.42 -17.59
N ASP A 89 -0.37 3.84 -16.92
CA ASP A 89 -0.39 4.17 -15.49
C ASP A 89 -1.46 5.25 -15.25
N LYS A 90 -2.61 4.83 -14.76
CA LYS A 90 -3.68 5.77 -14.40
C LYS A 90 -3.34 6.41 -13.05
N LYS A 91 -2.34 7.29 -13.06
CA LYS A 91 -2.00 8.10 -11.89
C LYS A 91 -3.26 8.71 -11.29
N LEU A 92 -3.32 8.75 -9.98
CA LEU A 92 -4.37 9.49 -9.30
C LEU A 92 -4.17 10.97 -9.63
N SER A 93 -5.26 11.66 -10.04
CA SER A 93 -5.16 13.10 -10.27
C SER A 93 -4.77 13.84 -8.98
N GLN A 94 -4.12 14.97 -9.11
CA GLN A 94 -3.67 15.79 -7.98
C GLN A 94 -4.77 16.04 -6.94
N PRO A 95 -6.02 16.45 -7.30
CA PRO A 95 -7.08 16.62 -6.30
C PRO A 95 -7.43 15.35 -5.51
N ILE A 96 -7.35 14.18 -6.15
CA ILE A 96 -7.59 12.90 -5.49
C ILE A 96 -6.44 12.58 -4.53
N MET A 97 -5.19 12.79 -4.93
CA MET A 97 -4.02 12.58 -4.08
C MET A 97 -4.02 13.48 -2.85
N GLU A 98 -4.33 14.75 -3.01
CA GLU A 98 -4.42 15.72 -1.91
C GLU A 98 -5.49 15.30 -0.88
N THR A 99 -6.69 14.93 -1.35
CA THR A 99 -7.77 14.49 -0.46
C THR A 99 -7.41 13.18 0.25
N LEU A 100 -6.81 12.23 -0.47
CA LEU A 100 -6.35 10.96 0.09
C LEU A 100 -5.26 11.18 1.16
N SER A 101 -4.33 12.10 0.92
CA SER A 101 -3.29 12.46 1.88
C SER A 101 -3.89 13.05 3.16
N ILE A 102 -4.88 13.95 3.06
CA ILE A 102 -5.57 14.49 4.24
C ILE A 102 -6.19 13.36 5.06
N ILE A 103 -6.86 12.42 4.41
CA ILE A 103 -7.47 11.27 5.09
C ILE A 103 -6.39 10.42 5.76
N ALA A 104 -5.33 10.08 5.05
CA ALA A 104 -4.25 9.22 5.55
C ALA A 104 -3.59 9.78 6.81
N PHE A 105 -3.33 11.10 6.85
CA PHE A 105 -2.64 11.74 7.97
C PHE A 105 -3.54 12.19 9.10
N LYS A 106 -4.85 12.38 8.86
CA LYS A 106 -5.79 12.92 9.85
C LYS A 106 -6.87 11.93 10.31
N GLN A 107 -6.88 10.72 9.76
CA GLN A 107 -7.89 9.71 10.13
C GLN A 107 -7.93 9.39 11.64
N PRO A 108 -9.14 9.15 12.18
CA PRO A 108 -10.44 9.20 11.52
C PRO A 108 -10.93 10.64 11.31
N VAL A 109 -11.38 11.01 10.10
CA VAL A 109 -11.70 12.37 9.69
C VAL A 109 -13.07 12.44 9.00
N THR A 110 -13.82 13.51 9.20
CA THR A 110 -15.13 13.73 8.55
C THR A 110 -14.97 14.46 7.21
N LYS A 111 -16.01 14.36 6.35
CA LYS A 111 -16.08 15.13 5.10
C LYS A 111 -15.91 16.62 5.35
N GLN A 112 -16.60 17.17 6.35
CA GLN A 112 -16.53 18.61 6.64
C GLN A 112 -15.10 19.03 6.99
N GLU A 113 -14.38 18.30 7.82
CA GLU A 113 -13.00 18.60 8.18
C GLU A 113 -12.06 18.52 6.96
N ILE A 114 -12.33 17.57 6.02
CA ILE A 114 -11.59 17.49 4.76
C ILE A 114 -11.86 18.72 3.90
N GLU A 115 -13.13 19.14 3.76
CA GLU A 115 -13.53 20.30 2.97
C GLU A 115 -13.00 21.62 3.55
N GLU A 116 -12.93 21.76 4.88
CA GLU A 116 -12.31 22.90 5.57
C GLU A 116 -10.82 23.04 5.19
N ILE A 117 -10.08 21.93 5.05
CA ILE A 117 -8.67 21.95 4.65
C ILE A 117 -8.54 22.21 3.14
N ARG A 118 -9.40 21.59 2.33
CA ARG A 118 -9.34 21.65 0.87
C ARG A 118 -9.88 22.96 0.29
N GLY A 119 -10.77 23.64 1.02
CA GLY A 119 -11.49 24.84 0.53
C GLY A 119 -12.52 24.57 -0.58
N VAL A 120 -12.80 23.30 -0.91
CA VAL A 120 -13.70 22.89 -2.01
C VAL A 120 -14.52 21.65 -1.64
N ASN A 121 -15.65 21.44 -2.33
CA ASN A 121 -16.46 20.25 -2.16
C ASN A 121 -15.72 18.98 -2.60
N THR A 122 -15.79 17.94 -1.77
CA THR A 122 -15.05 16.69 -1.97
C THR A 122 -15.92 15.46 -2.28
N ASP A 123 -17.24 15.59 -2.43
CA ASP A 123 -18.17 14.48 -2.64
C ASP A 123 -17.76 13.51 -3.76
N LYS A 124 -17.41 14.07 -4.92
CA LYS A 124 -17.01 13.25 -6.08
C LYS A 124 -15.69 12.52 -5.83
N ILE A 125 -14.78 13.15 -5.09
CA ILE A 125 -13.46 12.59 -4.78
C ILE A 125 -13.61 11.47 -3.76
N LEU A 126 -14.35 11.70 -2.67
CA LEU A 126 -14.62 10.69 -1.66
C LEU A 126 -15.28 9.44 -2.26
N ARG A 127 -16.29 9.62 -3.12
CA ARG A 127 -16.93 8.51 -3.83
C ARG A 127 -15.92 7.69 -4.65
N ARG A 128 -15.04 8.36 -5.43
CA ARG A 128 -14.00 7.68 -6.22
C ARG A 128 -12.98 6.94 -5.36
N LEU A 129 -12.64 7.49 -4.19
CA LEU A 129 -11.72 6.84 -3.25
C LEU A 129 -12.35 5.60 -2.60
N LEU A 130 -13.66 5.66 -2.26
CA LEU A 130 -14.44 4.52 -1.78
C LEU A 130 -14.58 3.44 -2.87
N GLU A 131 -14.93 3.80 -4.10
CA GLU A 131 -15.05 2.88 -5.24
C GLU A 131 -13.73 2.16 -5.57
N ARG A 132 -12.60 2.80 -5.27
CA ARG A 132 -11.25 2.20 -5.45
C ARG A 132 -10.76 1.45 -4.21
N ASP A 133 -11.57 1.35 -3.18
CA ASP A 133 -11.20 0.74 -1.91
C ASP A 133 -9.93 1.35 -1.27
N LEU A 134 -9.65 2.64 -1.52
CA LEU A 134 -8.53 3.33 -0.90
C LEU A 134 -8.88 3.91 0.46
N ILE A 135 -10.17 4.21 0.70
CA ILE A 135 -10.71 4.66 1.97
C ILE A 135 -11.97 3.88 2.32
N GLN A 136 -12.33 3.90 3.59
CA GLN A 136 -13.55 3.28 4.13
C GLN A 136 -14.21 4.14 5.19
N GLU A 137 -15.48 3.86 5.48
CA GLU A 137 -16.19 4.41 6.63
C GLU A 137 -15.75 3.65 7.89
N VAL A 138 -15.09 4.33 8.82
CA VAL A 138 -14.60 3.72 10.08
C VAL A 138 -15.51 3.98 11.26
N GLY A 139 -16.59 4.74 11.07
CA GLY A 139 -17.57 5.04 12.10
C GLY A 139 -18.29 6.37 11.90
N ARG A 140 -18.88 6.89 12.98
CA ARG A 140 -19.55 8.21 13.00
C ARG A 140 -19.09 9.03 14.19
N LYS A 141 -18.85 10.31 13.96
CA LYS A 141 -18.46 11.25 15.01
C LYS A 141 -19.61 11.47 16.00
N LYS A 142 -19.32 11.49 17.29
CA LYS A 142 -20.33 11.65 18.37
C LYS A 142 -20.66 13.13 18.60
N VAL A 143 -21.18 13.79 17.54
CA VAL A 143 -21.65 15.20 17.54
C VAL A 143 -23.00 15.29 16.84
N ILE A 144 -23.68 16.45 16.94
CA ILE A 144 -24.94 16.71 16.23
C ILE A 144 -24.74 16.45 14.73
N GLY A 145 -25.69 15.75 14.10
CA GLY A 145 -25.61 15.33 12.71
C GLY A 145 -24.85 14.02 12.49
N ARG A 146 -24.10 13.51 13.48
CA ARG A 146 -23.36 12.22 13.46
C ARG A 146 -22.65 11.96 12.12
N PRO A 147 -21.77 12.86 11.64
CA PRO A 147 -21.13 12.71 10.35
C PRO A 147 -20.26 11.46 10.28
N ILE A 148 -20.15 10.90 9.08
CA ILE A 148 -19.31 9.72 8.78
C ILE A 148 -17.85 10.08 9.01
N LEU A 149 -17.10 9.15 9.58
CA LEU A 149 -15.65 9.18 9.73
C LEU A 149 -15.02 8.29 8.70
N TYR A 150 -14.05 8.82 7.97
CA TYR A 150 -13.29 8.13 6.95
C TYR A 150 -11.89 7.76 7.46
N GLY A 151 -11.39 6.63 6.97
CA GLY A 151 -10.03 6.16 7.19
C GLY A 151 -9.53 5.38 5.98
N THR A 152 -8.25 5.07 5.95
CA THR A 152 -7.62 4.28 4.88
C THR A 152 -7.91 2.78 5.04
N THR A 153 -7.70 2.01 3.97
CA THR A 153 -7.91 0.56 3.90
C THR A 153 -6.58 -0.20 3.82
N SER A 154 -6.65 -1.53 3.84
CA SER A 154 -5.50 -2.38 3.50
C SER A 154 -5.05 -2.19 2.05
N THR A 155 -5.97 -1.93 1.13
CA THR A 155 -5.67 -1.61 -0.28
C THR A 155 -4.82 -0.35 -0.39
N PHE A 156 -5.13 0.69 0.40
CA PHE A 156 -4.28 1.88 0.49
C PHE A 156 -2.86 1.50 0.91
N LEU A 157 -2.68 0.74 1.99
CA LEU A 157 -1.36 0.32 2.45
C LEU A 157 -0.60 -0.45 1.36
N GLN A 158 -1.28 -1.36 0.65
CA GLN A 158 -0.69 -2.11 -0.46
C GLN A 158 -0.27 -1.21 -1.63
N CYS A 159 -1.09 -0.22 -2.00
CA CYS A 159 -0.78 0.70 -3.09
C CYS A 159 0.42 1.60 -2.79
N PHE A 160 0.61 1.97 -1.52
CA PHE A 160 1.70 2.85 -1.09
C PHE A 160 2.90 2.10 -0.51
N GLY A 161 2.89 0.77 -0.51
CA GLY A 161 4.01 -0.05 -0.03
C GLY A 161 4.23 0.01 1.48
N LEU A 162 3.18 0.31 2.25
CA LEU A 162 3.22 0.45 3.71
C LEU A 162 2.79 -0.84 4.39
N ASN A 163 3.41 -1.19 5.51
CA ASN A 163 2.97 -2.30 6.34
C ASN A 163 1.89 -1.87 7.34
N ASP A 164 2.02 -0.66 7.89
CA ASP A 164 1.07 -0.03 8.82
C ASP A 164 0.91 1.43 8.46
N ILE A 165 -0.20 2.06 8.87
CA ILE A 165 -0.42 3.50 8.67
C ILE A 165 0.63 4.37 9.38
N LYS A 166 1.22 3.85 10.44
CA LYS A 166 2.31 4.50 11.20
C LYS A 166 3.61 4.60 10.41
N ASP A 167 3.75 3.82 9.33
CA ASP A 167 4.91 3.89 8.44
C ASP A 167 4.85 5.09 7.48
N LEU A 168 3.77 5.87 7.51
CA LEU A 168 3.73 7.14 6.81
C LEU A 168 4.85 8.06 7.31
N PRO A 169 5.55 8.74 6.39
CA PRO A 169 6.58 9.69 6.79
C PRO A 169 5.97 10.81 7.64
N GLU A 170 6.71 11.27 8.65
CA GLU A 170 6.32 12.46 9.38
C GLU A 170 6.18 13.63 8.40
N LEU A 171 5.06 14.37 8.50
CA LEU A 171 4.92 15.59 7.72
C LEU A 171 6.05 16.55 8.15
N PRO A 172 6.90 16.99 7.21
CA PRO A 172 7.93 17.95 7.54
C PRO A 172 7.28 19.18 8.19
N ASN A 173 7.90 19.68 9.25
CA ASN A 173 7.46 20.90 9.93
C ASN A 173 7.81 22.11 9.05
N MET A 174 7.17 22.17 7.89
CA MET A 174 7.43 23.16 6.85
C MET A 174 6.51 24.38 7.04
N SER A 175 7.07 25.56 6.92
CA SER A 175 6.30 26.79 6.80
C SER A 175 5.44 26.77 5.54
N TYR A 176 4.42 27.63 5.50
CA TYR A 176 3.57 27.79 4.30
C TYR A 176 4.41 28.08 3.04
N GLU A 177 5.43 28.94 3.17
CA GLU A 177 6.32 29.35 2.07
C GLU A 177 7.19 28.19 1.56
N GLU A 178 7.67 27.31 2.41
CA GLU A 178 8.44 26.12 2.03
C GLU A 178 7.57 25.09 1.31
N ARG A 179 6.31 24.93 1.72
CA ARG A 179 5.33 24.06 1.03
C ARG A 179 5.02 24.59 -0.37
N GLU A 180 4.80 25.89 -0.51
CA GLU A 180 4.52 26.54 -1.80
C GLU A 180 5.71 26.38 -2.76
N LYS A 181 6.95 26.52 -2.30
CA LYS A 181 8.16 26.28 -3.11
C LYS A 181 8.24 24.84 -3.60
N LEU A 182 8.03 23.85 -2.72
CA LEU A 182 8.00 22.43 -3.11
C LEU A 182 6.90 22.12 -4.13
N TYR A 183 5.72 22.75 -3.96
CA TYR A 183 4.63 22.62 -4.94
C TYR A 183 5.01 23.18 -6.29
N GLN A 184 5.68 24.33 -6.35
CA GLN A 184 6.13 24.93 -7.59
C GLN A 184 7.24 24.10 -8.25
N GLU A 185 8.19 23.59 -7.49
CA GLU A 185 9.25 22.69 -7.98
C GLU A 185 8.69 21.38 -8.51
N ALA A 186 7.77 20.73 -7.79
CA ALA A 186 7.13 19.48 -8.24
C ALA A 186 6.31 19.67 -9.53
N ASN A 187 5.67 20.83 -9.71
CA ASN A 187 4.94 21.17 -10.94
C ASN A 187 5.86 21.52 -12.13
N LEU A 188 7.07 22.02 -11.87
CA LEU A 188 8.07 22.23 -12.93
C LEU A 188 8.56 20.91 -13.51
N PHE A 189 8.84 19.91 -12.69
CA PHE A 189 9.24 18.56 -13.15
C PHE A 189 8.13 17.82 -13.89
N SER A 190 6.85 18.02 -13.53
CA SER A 190 5.72 17.41 -14.23
C SER A 190 5.41 18.04 -15.59
N ASN A 191 5.90 19.25 -15.87
CA ASN A 191 5.69 19.94 -17.15
C ASN A 191 6.87 19.78 -18.13
N GLU A 192 8.05 19.37 -17.68
CA GLU A 192 9.20 19.10 -18.55
C GLU A 192 9.09 17.73 -19.25
N ASP A 193 8.49 16.73 -18.60
CA ASP A 193 8.27 15.41 -19.21
C ASP A 193 7.18 15.40 -20.31
N LEU A 194 6.43 16.48 -20.49
CA LEU A 194 5.37 16.61 -21.51
C LEU A 194 5.82 17.36 -22.77
N LYS A 195 7.10 17.77 -22.87
CA LYS A 195 7.61 18.58 -24.01
C LYS A 195 8.69 17.87 -24.84
N THR A 196 8.92 16.59 -24.65
CA THR A 196 9.78 15.80 -25.53
C THR A 196 8.95 14.73 -26.23
N ASP A 197 8.26 15.16 -27.28
CA ASP A 197 8.03 14.45 -28.55
C ASP A 197 7.50 15.44 -29.60
#